data_6f9197e19d3c5639204f3cee87204015
#
_entry.id   6f9197e19d3c5639204f3cee87204015
#
_cell.length_a   1.000
_cell.length_b   1.000
_cell.length_c   1.000
_cell.angle_alpha   90.00
_cell.angle_beta   90.00
_cell.angle_gamma   90.00
#
_symmetry.space_group_name_H-M   'P 1'
#
loop_
_entity.id
_entity.type
_entity.pdbx_description
1 polymer ?
#
loop_
_entity_poly.entity_id
_entity_poly.type
_entity_poly.pdbx_seq_one_letter_code
_entity_poly.pdbx_strand_id
1 'polypeptide(L)'
;MALTKEENDLLCRVENGAPMGEMIRQHYWLPAVPSVKLEADGAPVRVRLLGTNLVAFRATDGSVGVLDEQCSHRKASLALARNEDNGLRCIYHGWKFNVKGEVVEAPNHTGDQAQFCKHVRVNRYTTVDRGGLVW
;
A
#
# COMPACT_ATOMS: atom_id res chain seq x y z
N MET A 1 15.26 -32.03 -21.51
CA MET A 1 14.44 -31.19 -22.44
C MET A 1 14.50 -29.76 -21.90
N ALA A 2 14.88 -28.77 -22.69
CA ALA A 2 14.91 -27.37 -22.25
C ALA A 2 13.49 -26.78 -22.34
N LEU A 3 13.13 -25.91 -21.40
CA LEU A 3 11.87 -25.16 -21.44
C LEU A 3 11.88 -24.20 -22.63
N THR A 4 10.72 -24.03 -23.25
CA THR A 4 10.51 -22.93 -24.19
C THR A 4 10.52 -21.60 -23.45
N LYS A 5 10.62 -20.49 -24.17
CA LYS A 5 10.54 -19.15 -23.56
C LYS A 5 9.19 -18.93 -22.87
N GLU A 6 8.10 -19.38 -23.49
CA GLU A 6 6.74 -19.27 -22.95
C GLU A 6 6.56 -20.09 -21.67
N GLU A 7 7.07 -21.31 -21.61
CA GLU A 7 7.06 -22.14 -20.41
C GLU A 7 7.90 -21.52 -19.29
N ASN A 8 9.07 -20.99 -19.63
CA ASN A 8 9.91 -20.30 -18.64
C ASN A 8 9.24 -19.02 -18.11
N ASP A 9 8.64 -18.21 -18.98
CA ASP A 9 7.91 -17.00 -18.59
C ASP A 9 6.71 -17.37 -17.67
N LEU A 10 5.98 -18.42 -17.98
CA LEU A 10 4.87 -18.90 -17.15
C LEU A 10 5.31 -19.28 -15.74
N LEU A 11 6.48 -19.94 -15.61
CA LEU A 11 6.99 -20.43 -14.33
C LEU A 11 7.71 -19.36 -13.49
N CYS A 12 8.32 -18.37 -14.15
CA CYS A 12 9.24 -17.44 -13.48
C CYS A 12 8.71 -16.02 -13.33
N ARG A 13 7.82 -15.56 -14.22
CA ARG A 13 7.30 -14.19 -14.14
C ARG A 13 6.33 -14.03 -12.99
N VAL A 14 6.49 -12.91 -12.26
CA VAL A 14 5.66 -12.58 -11.09
C VAL A 14 4.92 -11.24 -11.22
N GLU A 15 5.26 -10.45 -12.25
CA GLU A 15 4.72 -9.11 -12.49
C GLU A 15 3.61 -9.13 -13.54
N ASN A 16 2.83 -8.05 -13.59
CA ASN A 16 1.82 -7.77 -14.61
C ASN A 16 0.75 -8.86 -14.76
N GLY A 17 0.28 -9.42 -13.64
CA GLY A 17 -0.77 -10.44 -13.64
C GLY A 17 -0.30 -11.83 -14.07
N ALA A 18 1.02 -12.09 -14.07
CA ALA A 18 1.56 -13.41 -14.37
C ALA A 18 1.04 -14.46 -13.35
N PRO A 19 0.70 -15.69 -13.80
CA PRO A 19 0.07 -16.72 -12.96
C PRO A 19 0.85 -17.04 -11.70
N MET A 20 2.18 -17.12 -11.74
CA MET A 20 3.02 -17.35 -10.59
C MET A 20 2.90 -16.20 -9.58
N GLY A 21 2.93 -14.94 -10.04
CA GLY A 21 2.78 -13.77 -9.19
C GLY A 21 1.41 -13.72 -8.50
N GLU A 22 0.34 -14.05 -9.22
CA GLU A 22 -1.00 -14.10 -8.65
C GLU A 22 -1.14 -15.24 -7.62
N MET A 23 -0.57 -16.40 -7.88
CA MET A 23 -0.54 -17.52 -6.93
C MET A 23 0.20 -17.11 -5.63
N ILE A 24 1.37 -16.49 -5.75
CA ILE A 24 2.13 -16.04 -4.59
C ILE A 24 1.32 -14.99 -3.80
N ARG A 25 0.72 -14.02 -4.48
CA ARG A 25 -0.08 -12.96 -3.88
C ARG A 25 -1.28 -13.50 -3.08
N GLN A 26 -1.90 -14.56 -3.56
CA GLN A 26 -3.10 -15.14 -2.93
C GLN A 26 -2.79 -16.08 -1.76
N HIS A 27 -1.63 -16.74 -1.77
CA HIS A 27 -1.38 -17.86 -0.86
C HIS A 27 -0.20 -17.66 0.11
N TYR A 28 0.62 -16.61 -0.07
CA TYR A 28 1.84 -16.44 0.72
C TYR A 28 1.92 -15.06 1.38
N TRP A 29 2.49 -15.04 2.58
CA TRP A 29 2.94 -13.82 3.22
C TRP A 29 4.31 -13.43 2.65
N LEU A 30 4.46 -12.16 2.29
CA LEU A 30 5.71 -11.62 1.77
C LEU A 30 6.28 -10.59 2.72
N PRO A 31 7.60 -10.62 3.01
CA PRO A 31 8.22 -9.57 3.78
C PRO A 31 8.24 -8.27 2.96
N ALA A 32 7.68 -7.22 3.53
CA ALA A 32 7.59 -5.92 2.87
C ALA A 32 8.73 -5.00 3.28
N VAL A 33 8.96 -4.84 4.59
CA VAL A 33 9.94 -3.88 5.12
C VAL A 33 10.33 -4.27 6.55
N PRO A 34 11.60 -4.02 6.99
CA PRO A 34 11.97 -4.14 8.39
C PRO A 34 11.12 -3.22 9.28
N SER A 35 10.54 -3.75 10.35
CA SER A 35 9.64 -3.02 11.26
C SER A 35 10.30 -1.75 11.83
N VAL A 36 11.60 -1.81 12.11
CA VAL A 36 12.39 -0.68 12.64
C VAL A 36 12.48 0.53 11.69
N LYS A 37 12.18 0.35 10.41
CA LYS A 37 12.16 1.45 9.43
C LYS A 37 10.84 2.23 9.41
N LEU A 38 9.82 1.74 10.11
CA LEU A 38 8.53 2.38 10.21
C LEU A 38 8.36 2.97 11.61
N GLU A 39 8.78 4.22 11.79
CA GLU A 39 8.52 4.98 13.00
C GLU A 39 7.08 5.50 12.98
N ALA A 40 6.45 5.59 14.18
CA ALA A 40 5.13 6.21 14.30
C ALA A 40 5.20 7.68 13.86
N ASP A 41 4.29 8.09 12.98
CA ASP A 41 4.29 9.40 12.31
C ASP A 41 5.57 9.70 11.49
N GLY A 42 6.44 8.70 11.32
CA GLY A 42 7.63 8.80 10.48
C GLY A 42 7.31 8.79 8.99
N ALA A 43 8.31 9.08 8.17
CA ALA A 43 8.15 9.09 6.72
C ALA A 43 7.68 7.72 6.19
N PRO A 44 6.68 7.68 5.30
CA PRO A 44 6.26 6.43 4.66
C PRO A 44 7.38 5.86 3.79
N VAL A 45 7.46 4.54 3.73
CA VAL A 45 8.50 3.81 3.00
C VAL A 45 7.91 3.19 1.74
N ARG A 46 8.51 3.48 0.59
CA ARG A 46 8.14 2.84 -0.68
C ARG A 46 8.60 1.38 -0.70
N VAL A 47 7.71 0.50 -1.11
CA VAL A 47 7.96 -0.95 -1.24
C VAL A 47 7.50 -1.38 -2.63
N ARG A 48 8.26 -2.27 -3.28
CA ARG A 48 7.85 -2.90 -4.54
C ARG A 48 7.82 -4.42 -4.36
N LEU A 49 6.63 -5.00 -4.49
CA LEU A 49 6.42 -6.44 -4.39
C LEU A 49 5.64 -6.95 -5.60
N LEU A 50 6.12 -8.01 -6.22
CA LEU A 50 5.51 -8.66 -7.38
C LEU A 50 5.10 -7.65 -8.48
N GLY A 51 5.96 -6.66 -8.74
CA GLY A 51 5.74 -5.61 -9.72
C GLY A 51 4.78 -4.48 -9.28
N THR A 52 4.17 -4.56 -8.09
CA THR A 52 3.26 -3.54 -7.57
C THR A 52 4.01 -2.55 -6.69
N ASN A 53 3.82 -1.26 -6.94
CA ASN A 53 4.36 -0.19 -6.10
C ASN A 53 3.42 0.07 -4.93
N LEU A 54 3.95 -0.06 -3.72
CA LEU A 54 3.26 0.05 -2.46
C LEU A 54 3.91 1.11 -1.58
N VAL A 55 3.19 1.53 -0.56
CA VAL A 55 3.71 2.36 0.52
C VAL A 55 3.38 1.73 1.86
N ALA A 56 4.39 1.60 2.72
CA ALA A 56 4.25 1.12 4.09
C ALA A 56 4.45 2.28 5.07
N PHE A 57 3.67 2.32 6.14
CA PHE A 57 3.77 3.35 7.18
C PHE A 57 3.26 2.82 8.52
N ARG A 58 3.71 3.46 9.60
CA ARG A 58 3.19 3.24 10.95
C ARG A 58 2.44 4.48 11.40
N ALA A 59 1.18 4.31 11.71
CA ALA A 59 0.31 5.38 12.18
C ALA A 59 0.67 5.81 13.62
N THR A 60 0.10 6.92 14.09
CA THR A 60 0.31 7.48 15.42
C THR A 60 0.04 6.48 16.54
N ASP A 61 -0.98 5.63 16.39
CA ASP A 61 -1.38 4.60 17.36
C ASP A 61 -0.50 3.33 17.31
N GLY A 62 0.53 3.32 16.47
CA GLY A 62 1.44 2.18 16.26
C GLY A 62 0.94 1.14 15.26
N SER A 63 -0.27 1.24 14.76
CA SER A 63 -0.77 0.34 13.72
C SER A 63 -0.01 0.51 12.41
N VAL A 64 0.17 -0.59 11.66
CA VAL A 64 0.92 -0.59 10.41
C VAL A 64 -0.03 -0.78 9.24
N GLY A 65 0.16 0.00 8.17
CA GLY A 65 -0.56 -0.12 6.93
C GLY A 65 0.37 -0.31 5.73
N VAL A 66 -0.08 -1.13 4.78
CA VAL A 66 0.52 -1.21 3.44
C VAL A 66 -0.58 -0.95 2.42
N LEU A 67 -0.39 0.08 1.62
CA LEU A 67 -1.36 0.57 0.65
C LEU A 67 -0.73 0.62 -0.75
N ASP A 68 -1.57 0.70 -1.79
CA ASP A 68 -1.09 1.12 -3.10
C ASP A 68 -0.41 2.50 -3.00
N GLU A 69 0.69 2.68 -3.70
CA GLU A 69 1.44 3.94 -3.67
C GLU A 69 0.64 5.12 -4.21
N GLN A 70 -0.28 4.87 -5.14
CA GLN A 70 -1.01 5.93 -5.84
C GLN A 70 -2.26 6.39 -5.08
N CYS A 71 -2.30 7.68 -4.73
CA CYS A 71 -3.50 8.32 -4.21
C CYS A 71 -4.69 8.13 -5.16
N SER A 72 -5.84 7.69 -4.61
CA SER A 72 -7.04 7.42 -5.39
C SER A 72 -7.67 8.65 -6.04
N HIS A 73 -7.30 9.87 -5.58
CA HIS A 73 -7.77 11.12 -6.17
C HIS A 73 -7.14 11.39 -7.54
N ARG A 74 -5.86 11.69 -7.60
CA ARG A 74 -5.12 12.04 -8.83
C ARG A 74 -3.76 11.37 -8.96
N LYS A 75 -3.62 10.17 -8.43
CA LYS A 75 -2.44 9.30 -8.61
C LYS A 75 -1.11 9.86 -8.11
N ALA A 76 -1.13 10.90 -7.25
CA ALA A 76 0.08 11.36 -6.58
C ALA A 76 0.65 10.24 -5.68
N SER A 77 1.97 10.16 -5.56
CA SER A 77 2.63 9.15 -4.74
C SER A 77 2.41 9.41 -3.25
N LEU A 78 1.82 8.45 -2.55
CA LEU A 78 1.67 8.46 -1.10
C LEU A 78 2.99 8.21 -0.35
N ALA A 79 4.05 7.81 -1.05
CA ALA A 79 5.39 7.75 -0.48
C ALA A 79 5.95 9.15 -0.14
N LEU A 80 5.35 10.21 -0.68
CA LEU A 80 5.63 11.60 -0.36
C LEU A 80 4.62 12.22 0.62
N ALA A 81 3.65 11.43 1.09
CA ALA A 81 2.60 11.90 1.99
C ALA A 81 3.17 12.25 3.37
N ARG A 82 2.47 13.12 4.10
CA ARG A 82 2.70 13.30 5.52
C ARG A 82 1.98 12.21 6.30
N ASN A 83 2.69 11.56 7.19
CA ASN A 83 2.13 10.59 8.11
C ASN A 83 1.79 11.32 9.42
N GLU A 84 0.52 11.51 9.70
CA GLU A 84 0.04 12.33 10.82
C GLU A 84 -1.38 11.91 11.25
N ASP A 85 -1.71 12.01 12.52
CA ASP A 85 -3.06 11.75 13.05
C ASP A 85 -3.68 10.45 12.53
N ASN A 86 -2.96 9.34 12.66
CA ASN A 86 -3.36 8.00 12.22
C ASN A 86 -3.62 7.85 10.72
N GLY A 87 -2.89 8.58 9.86
CA GLY A 87 -3.06 8.40 8.42
C GLY A 87 -2.04 9.11 7.55
N LEU A 88 -2.02 8.73 6.29
CA LEU A 88 -1.22 9.37 5.26
C LEU A 88 -2.00 10.51 4.60
N ARG A 89 -1.53 11.74 4.77
CA ARG A 89 -2.07 12.91 4.10
C ARG A 89 -1.33 13.17 2.80
N CYS A 90 -2.03 12.99 1.69
CA CYS A 90 -1.51 13.27 0.35
C CYS A 90 -1.09 14.74 0.23
N ILE A 91 0.14 14.99 -0.23
CA ILE A 91 0.69 16.35 -0.37
C ILE A 91 0.03 17.16 -1.48
N TYR A 92 -0.69 16.49 -2.42
CA TYR A 92 -1.23 17.17 -3.58
C TYR A 92 -2.53 17.93 -3.26
N HIS A 93 -3.53 17.26 -2.64
CA HIS A 93 -4.83 17.89 -2.31
C HIS A 93 -5.32 17.59 -0.89
N GLY A 94 -4.45 17.07 -0.01
CA GLY A 94 -4.75 16.88 1.40
C GLY A 94 -5.66 15.70 1.74
N TRP A 95 -5.99 14.81 0.79
CA TRP A 95 -6.76 13.61 1.12
C TRP A 95 -5.97 12.73 2.07
N LYS A 96 -6.62 12.29 3.15
CA LYS A 96 -6.00 11.50 4.20
C LYS A 96 -6.56 10.09 4.22
N PHE A 97 -5.65 9.11 4.26
CA PHE A 97 -5.96 7.68 4.22
C PHE A 97 -5.48 7.01 5.50
N ASN A 98 -6.36 6.24 6.15
CA ASN A 98 -5.97 5.43 7.31
C ASN A 98 -5.26 4.13 6.88
N VAL A 99 -4.81 3.31 7.86
CA VAL A 99 -4.13 2.02 7.61
C VAL A 99 -5.01 1.00 6.87
N LYS A 100 -6.32 1.22 6.83
CA LYS A 100 -7.28 0.40 6.07
C LYS A 100 -7.49 0.89 4.64
N GLY A 101 -6.79 1.96 4.23
CA GLY A 101 -6.93 2.56 2.91
C GLY A 101 -8.22 3.36 2.72
N GLU A 102 -8.96 3.61 3.78
CA GLU A 102 -10.18 4.42 3.76
C GLU A 102 -9.81 5.90 3.74
N VAL A 103 -10.50 6.69 2.93
CA VAL A 103 -10.40 8.15 3.00
C VAL A 103 -11.09 8.62 4.28
N VAL A 104 -10.38 9.29 5.15
CA VAL A 104 -10.91 9.85 6.41
C VAL A 104 -11.11 11.36 6.33
N GLU A 105 -10.40 12.03 5.44
CA GLU A 105 -10.55 13.46 5.15
C GLU A 105 -10.38 13.73 3.66
N ALA A 106 -11.24 14.58 3.10
CA ALA A 106 -11.18 15.05 1.72
C ALA A 106 -11.46 16.57 1.68
N PRO A 107 -10.47 17.43 2.01
CA PRO A 107 -10.71 18.87 2.24
C PRO A 107 -11.29 19.61 1.07
N ASN A 108 -11.04 19.17 -0.16
CA ASN A 108 -11.54 19.78 -1.38
C ASN A 108 -12.90 19.25 -1.85
N HIS A 109 -13.53 18.35 -1.08
CA HIS A 109 -14.89 17.89 -1.36
C HIS A 109 -15.91 18.85 -0.74
N THR A 110 -16.82 19.37 -1.53
CA THR A 110 -17.80 20.40 -1.11
C THR A 110 -19.13 19.83 -0.65
N GLY A 111 -19.35 18.52 -0.80
CA GLY A 111 -20.58 17.82 -0.39
C GLY A 111 -20.47 17.15 1.00
N ASP A 112 -21.32 16.18 1.25
CA ASP A 112 -21.26 15.35 2.46
C ASP A 112 -19.96 14.52 2.48
N GLN A 113 -18.98 14.97 3.22
CA GLN A 113 -17.69 14.30 3.36
C GLN A 113 -17.83 12.89 3.96
N ALA A 114 -18.71 12.72 4.93
CA ALA A 114 -18.87 11.42 5.59
C ALA A 114 -19.41 10.37 4.63
N GLN A 115 -20.35 10.73 3.78
CA GLN A 115 -20.86 9.83 2.75
C GLN A 115 -19.81 9.59 1.65
N PHE A 116 -19.12 10.62 1.20
CA PHE A 116 -18.08 10.52 0.18
C PHE A 116 -16.94 9.58 0.62
N CYS A 117 -16.43 9.76 1.82
CA CYS A 117 -15.32 8.97 2.36
C CYS A 117 -15.66 7.47 2.49
N LYS A 118 -16.94 7.10 2.64
CA LYS A 118 -17.37 5.69 2.69
C LYS A 118 -17.18 4.95 1.36
N HIS A 119 -17.23 5.66 0.25
CA HIS A 119 -17.20 5.08 -1.09
C HIS A 119 -15.84 5.15 -1.78
N VAL A 120 -14.90 5.90 -1.23
CA VAL A 120 -13.58 6.11 -1.82
C VAL A 120 -12.50 5.52 -0.92
N ARG A 121 -11.63 4.74 -1.50
CA ARG A 121 -10.49 4.13 -0.80
C ARG A 121 -9.30 3.95 -1.74
N VAL A 122 -8.15 3.72 -1.18
CA VAL A 122 -6.98 3.16 -1.86
C VAL A 122 -6.90 1.66 -1.50
N ASN A 123 -6.38 0.84 -2.40
CA ASN A 123 -6.21 -0.57 -2.10
C ASN A 123 -5.28 -0.75 -0.89
N ARG A 124 -5.68 -1.63 0.00
CA ARG A 124 -4.89 -2.05 1.15
C ARG A 124 -4.48 -3.50 1.03
N TYR A 125 -3.41 -3.84 1.70
CA TYR A 125 -2.93 -5.21 1.82
C TYR A 125 -3.01 -5.65 3.28
N THR A 126 -3.39 -6.91 3.51
CA THR A 126 -3.40 -7.48 4.86
C THR A 126 -1.97 -7.45 5.40
N THR A 127 -1.79 -6.85 6.56
CA THR A 127 -0.47 -6.51 7.08
C THR A 127 -0.32 -7.03 8.49
N VAL A 128 0.83 -7.66 8.79
CA VAL A 128 1.21 -8.13 10.12
C VAL A 128 2.63 -7.66 10.42
N ASP A 129 2.83 -7.05 11.59
CA ASP A 129 4.15 -6.73 12.13
C ASP A 129 4.58 -7.83 13.10
N ARG A 130 5.52 -8.67 12.69
CA ARG A 130 5.97 -9.82 13.48
C ARG A 130 7.42 -10.20 13.18
N GLY A 131 8.15 -10.54 14.23
CA GLY A 131 9.54 -11.00 14.11
C GLY A 131 10.50 -9.94 13.56
N GLY A 132 10.20 -8.65 13.77
CA GLY A 132 11.00 -7.53 13.26
C GLY A 132 10.77 -7.19 11.80
N LEU A 133 9.79 -7.84 11.16
CA LEU A 133 9.39 -7.59 9.77
C LEU A 133 7.90 -7.25 9.68
N VAL A 134 7.58 -6.36 8.79
CA VAL A 134 6.21 -6.12 8.31
C VAL A 134 5.99 -7.01 7.09
N TRP A 135 4.94 -7.82 7.18
CA TRP A 135 4.53 -8.79 6.16
C TRP A 135 3.26 -8.33 5.48
#